data_d6f92c3664534f204857a6ab79e5ee3c
#
_entry.id   d6f92c3664534f204857a6ab79e5ee3c
#
_cell.length_a   1.000
_cell.length_b   1.000
_cell.length_c   1.000
_cell.angle_alpha   90.00
_cell.angle_beta   90.00
_cell.angle_gamma   90.00
#
_symmetry.space_group_name_H-M   'P 1'
#
loop_
_entity.id
_entity.type
_entity.pdbx_description
1 polymer ?
#
loop_
_entity_poly.entity_id
_entity_poly.type
_entity_poly.pdbx_seq_one_letter_code
_entity_poly.pdbx_strand_id
1 'polypeptide(L)'
;GSTADTANTAASSANTAASAAKSTADTAAADSYKVAIVQQLDHASLDEIRVAIEKELDAKAAEKGITIEYKDFNGQNDATTLNQIGTEVVADGYDAIIPIATLAAQCMTTAAESTKTPVIYAAISDPAAADLTDIDYVTGTSDALNTQSIMDMMFAVQPDIQTVGLLYSNSEANSTTPIAEAKAYLDAKGIAYVEKTGNTN
;
A
#
# COMPACT_ATOMS: atom_id res chain seq x y z
N GLY A 1 33.61 -55.82 40.59
CA GLY A 1 33.90 -55.12 39.31
C GLY A 1 32.76 -55.25 38.33
N SER A 2 31.53 -54.70 38.64
CA SER A 2 30.48 -54.69 37.63
C SER A 2 29.39 -53.65 37.90
N THR A 3 29.73 -52.57 38.57
CA THR A 3 28.74 -51.46 38.82
C THR A 3 29.14 -50.08 38.27
N ALA A 4 30.34 -49.99 37.71
CA ALA A 4 30.81 -48.70 37.12
C ALA A 4 30.50 -48.56 35.62
N ASP A 5 30.28 -49.66 34.90
CA ASP A 5 30.06 -49.64 33.43
C ASP A 5 28.62 -49.34 33.06
N THR A 6 27.65 -49.67 33.92
CA THR A 6 26.22 -49.38 33.66
C THR A 6 25.84 -47.89 33.87
N ALA A 7 26.56 -47.21 34.76
CA ALA A 7 26.29 -45.79 35.02
C ALA A 7 26.80 -44.86 33.88
N ASN A 8 27.89 -45.28 33.23
CA ASN A 8 28.48 -44.48 32.14
C ASN A 8 27.68 -44.57 30.83
N THR A 9 27.04 -45.72 30.57
CA THR A 9 26.18 -45.92 29.40
C THR A 9 24.85 -45.16 29.54
N ALA A 10 24.29 -45.07 30.75
CA ALA A 10 23.09 -44.31 31.01
C ALA A 10 23.31 -42.77 30.91
N ALA A 11 24.47 -42.29 31.36
CA ALA A 11 24.82 -40.87 31.25
C ALA A 11 25.08 -40.43 29.78
N SER A 12 25.71 -41.33 28.98
CA SER A 12 25.93 -41.08 27.55
C SER A 12 24.64 -41.05 26.75
N SER A 13 23.68 -41.97 27.05
CA SER A 13 22.37 -42.02 26.39
C SER A 13 21.50 -40.80 26.76
N ALA A 14 21.55 -40.36 28.02
CA ALA A 14 20.81 -39.18 28.48
C ALA A 14 21.35 -37.87 27.86
N ASN A 15 22.68 -37.78 27.66
CA ASN A 15 23.30 -36.62 27.05
C ASN A 15 23.04 -36.56 25.53
N THR A 16 22.95 -37.70 24.86
CA THR A 16 22.59 -37.74 23.42
C THR A 16 21.12 -37.43 23.20
N ALA A 17 20.22 -37.86 24.10
CA ALA A 17 18.80 -37.52 24.04
C ALA A 17 18.54 -36.04 24.37
N ALA A 18 19.28 -35.47 25.32
CA ALA A 18 19.20 -34.03 25.63
C ALA A 18 19.77 -33.15 24.51
N SER A 19 20.82 -33.60 23.80
CA SER A 19 21.39 -32.91 22.65
C SER A 19 20.46 -33.00 21.43
N ALA A 20 19.81 -34.14 21.21
CA ALA A 20 18.80 -34.30 20.15
C ALA A 20 17.52 -33.49 20.43
N ALA A 21 17.07 -33.43 21.70
CA ALA A 21 15.91 -32.58 22.09
C ALA A 21 16.21 -31.10 21.98
N LYS A 22 17.45 -30.67 22.16
CA LYS A 22 17.87 -29.26 22.01
C LYS A 22 18.06 -28.87 20.55
N SER A 23 18.36 -29.82 19.65
CA SER A 23 18.49 -29.60 18.23
C SER A 23 17.15 -29.56 17.47
N THR A 24 16.07 -30.12 18.06
CA THR A 24 14.72 -30.03 17.51
C THR A 24 13.89 -28.87 18.06
N ALA A 25 14.39 -28.15 19.08
CA ALA A 25 13.76 -26.94 19.60
C ALA A 25 14.26 -25.65 18.94
N ASP A 26 15.27 -25.77 18.07
CA ASP A 26 15.83 -24.62 17.29
C ASP A 26 15.39 -24.69 15.81
N THR A 27 14.18 -25.16 15.54
CA THR A 27 13.45 -24.75 14.36
C THR A 27 13.05 -23.29 14.64
N ALA A 28 13.84 -22.36 14.10
CA ALA A 28 13.54 -20.94 14.14
C ALA A 28 12.04 -20.78 13.87
N ALA A 29 11.32 -20.14 14.77
CA ALA A 29 9.96 -19.71 14.51
C ALA A 29 10.03 -18.94 13.19
N ALA A 30 9.22 -19.32 12.19
CA ALA A 30 9.19 -18.63 10.93
C ALA A 30 8.94 -17.14 11.24
N ASP A 31 9.72 -16.24 10.61
CA ASP A 31 9.53 -14.82 10.80
C ASP A 31 8.06 -14.47 10.53
N SER A 32 7.46 -13.74 11.44
CA SER A 32 6.06 -13.32 11.34
C SER A 32 6.00 -11.79 11.21
N TYR A 33 5.24 -11.33 10.24
CA TYR A 33 5.05 -9.91 9.94
C TYR A 33 3.56 -9.56 9.94
N LYS A 34 3.26 -8.35 10.36
CA LYS A 34 1.90 -7.82 10.46
C LYS A 34 1.74 -6.62 9.52
N VAL A 35 0.85 -6.70 8.55
CA VAL A 35 0.65 -5.70 7.49
C VAL A 35 -0.75 -5.11 7.57
N ALA A 36 -0.86 -3.79 7.56
CA ALA A 36 -2.14 -3.09 7.44
C ALA A 36 -2.37 -2.69 5.98
N ILE A 37 -3.48 -3.10 5.40
CA ILE A 37 -3.93 -2.64 4.08
C ILE A 37 -5.03 -1.61 4.31
N VAL A 38 -4.82 -0.36 3.89
CA VAL A 38 -5.72 0.75 4.18
C VAL A 38 -6.29 1.31 2.89
N GLN A 39 -7.48 0.88 2.52
CA GLN A 39 -8.19 1.35 1.33
C GLN A 39 -8.92 2.67 1.63
N GLN A 40 -8.82 3.65 0.74
CA GLN A 40 -9.44 4.96 0.93
C GLN A 40 -10.97 4.89 1.00
N LEU A 41 -11.60 4.14 0.09
CA LEU A 41 -13.04 3.99 -0.02
C LEU A 41 -13.40 2.70 -0.76
N ASP A 42 -14.67 2.30 -0.70
CA ASP A 42 -15.22 1.21 -1.51
C ASP A 42 -15.34 1.66 -2.97
N HIS A 43 -14.56 1.03 -3.83
CA HIS A 43 -14.59 1.26 -5.27
C HIS A 43 -14.06 0.02 -5.99
N ALA A 44 -14.75 -0.44 -7.04
CA ALA A 44 -14.43 -1.69 -7.73
C ALA A 44 -12.94 -1.80 -8.14
N SER A 45 -12.35 -0.72 -8.67
CA SER A 45 -10.94 -0.72 -9.08
C SER A 45 -9.99 -0.82 -7.87
N LEU A 46 -10.32 -0.20 -6.75
CA LEU A 46 -9.50 -0.27 -5.52
C LEU A 46 -9.66 -1.63 -4.84
N ASP A 47 -10.84 -2.24 -4.92
CA ASP A 47 -11.08 -3.60 -4.44
C ASP A 47 -10.22 -4.62 -5.20
N GLU A 48 -10.11 -4.48 -6.52
CA GLU A 48 -9.23 -5.33 -7.34
C GLU A 48 -7.76 -5.18 -6.95
N ILE A 49 -7.31 -3.96 -6.67
CA ILE A 49 -5.93 -3.69 -6.20
C ILE A 49 -5.71 -4.34 -4.82
N ARG A 50 -6.64 -4.18 -3.88
CA ARG A 50 -6.57 -4.79 -2.55
C ARG A 50 -6.45 -6.32 -2.64
N VAL A 51 -7.33 -6.96 -3.40
CA VAL A 51 -7.32 -8.41 -3.60
C VAL A 51 -6.00 -8.88 -4.25
N ALA A 52 -5.46 -8.11 -5.20
CA ALA A 52 -4.18 -8.42 -5.81
C ALA A 52 -3.02 -8.31 -4.80
N ILE A 53 -3.03 -7.32 -3.91
CA ILE A 53 -2.06 -7.17 -2.82
C ILE A 53 -2.12 -8.37 -1.87
N GLU A 54 -3.31 -8.72 -1.39
CA GLU A 54 -3.54 -9.87 -0.50
C GLU A 54 -2.97 -11.16 -1.11
N LYS A 55 -3.33 -11.44 -2.37
CA LYS A 55 -2.85 -12.60 -3.11
C LYS A 55 -1.32 -12.64 -3.23
N GLU A 56 -0.69 -11.50 -3.49
CA GLU A 56 0.76 -11.42 -3.61
C GLU A 56 1.45 -11.55 -2.25
N LEU A 57 0.88 -11.03 -1.17
CA LEU A 57 1.38 -11.24 0.19
C LEU A 57 1.35 -12.72 0.57
N ASP A 58 0.26 -13.43 0.27
CA ASP A 58 0.14 -14.88 0.49
C ASP A 58 1.19 -15.66 -0.32
N ALA A 59 1.36 -15.31 -1.60
CA ALA A 59 2.35 -15.96 -2.46
C ALA A 59 3.79 -15.73 -1.96
N LYS A 60 4.11 -14.51 -1.55
CA LYS A 60 5.43 -14.16 -1.00
C LYS A 60 5.69 -14.80 0.36
N ALA A 61 4.69 -14.89 1.21
CA ALA A 61 4.79 -15.61 2.48
C ALA A 61 5.14 -17.09 2.24
N ALA A 62 4.45 -17.74 1.31
CA ALA A 62 4.71 -19.13 0.95
C ALA A 62 6.10 -19.32 0.31
N GLU A 63 6.48 -18.44 -0.63
CA GLU A 63 7.79 -18.47 -1.30
C GLU A 63 8.95 -18.34 -0.31
N LYS A 64 8.82 -17.45 0.67
CA LYS A 64 9.87 -17.13 1.65
C LYS A 64 9.83 -18.02 2.89
N GLY A 65 8.79 -18.82 3.09
CA GLY A 65 8.60 -19.63 4.30
C GLY A 65 8.40 -18.77 5.56
N ILE A 66 7.77 -17.61 5.42
CA ILE A 66 7.44 -16.68 6.51
C ILE A 66 5.93 -16.62 6.72
N THR A 67 5.49 -16.02 7.81
CA THR A 67 4.08 -15.72 8.06
C THR A 67 3.84 -14.24 7.83
N ILE A 68 2.84 -13.88 7.02
CA ILE A 68 2.36 -12.51 6.87
C ILE A 68 0.89 -12.49 7.30
N GLU A 69 0.61 -11.81 8.40
CA GLU A 69 -0.76 -11.53 8.83
C GLU A 69 -1.13 -10.14 8.33
N TYR A 70 -2.23 -10.03 7.58
CA TYR A 70 -2.70 -8.73 7.13
C TYR A 70 -4.14 -8.48 7.56
N LYS A 71 -4.47 -7.20 7.76
CA LYS A 71 -5.81 -6.72 8.10
C LYS A 71 -6.18 -5.58 7.17
N ASP A 72 -7.41 -5.63 6.66
CA ASP A 72 -7.98 -4.60 5.82
C ASP A 72 -8.70 -3.54 6.65
N PHE A 73 -8.50 -2.30 6.25
CA PHE A 73 -9.17 -1.13 6.79
C PHE A 73 -9.78 -0.33 5.65
N ASN A 74 -10.93 0.28 5.88
CA ASN A 74 -11.60 1.15 4.92
C ASN A 74 -11.80 2.54 5.50
N GLY A 75 -11.30 3.55 4.81
CA GLY A 75 -11.35 4.95 5.24
C GLY A 75 -12.67 5.65 4.95
N GLN A 76 -13.58 5.02 4.20
CA GLN A 76 -14.90 5.56 3.83
C GLN A 76 -14.83 6.95 3.17
N ASN A 77 -13.72 7.23 2.49
CA ASN A 77 -13.39 8.52 1.88
C ASN A 77 -13.40 9.71 2.88
N ASP A 78 -13.12 9.43 4.13
CA ASP A 78 -13.14 10.41 5.22
C ASP A 78 -11.77 10.53 5.90
N ALA A 79 -11.21 11.73 5.91
CA ALA A 79 -9.89 11.99 6.47
C ALA A 79 -9.84 11.72 8.01
N THR A 80 -10.93 11.96 8.72
CA THR A 80 -11.00 11.70 10.16
C THR A 80 -10.92 10.21 10.44
N THR A 81 -11.69 9.42 9.69
CA THR A 81 -11.66 7.95 9.76
C THR A 81 -10.27 7.41 9.42
N LEU A 82 -9.65 7.91 8.34
CA LEU A 82 -8.29 7.52 7.96
C LEU A 82 -7.24 7.86 9.02
N ASN A 83 -7.34 9.03 9.65
CA ASN A 83 -6.44 9.42 10.74
C ASN A 83 -6.63 8.53 11.99
N GLN A 84 -7.85 8.12 12.30
CA GLN A 84 -8.13 7.15 13.38
C GLN A 84 -7.52 5.79 13.06
N ILE A 85 -7.69 5.29 11.84
CA ILE A 85 -7.05 4.05 11.37
C ILE A 85 -5.54 4.16 11.47
N GLY A 86 -4.92 5.26 11.04
CA GLY A 86 -3.48 5.48 11.15
C GLY A 86 -2.98 5.42 12.60
N THR A 87 -3.72 6.03 13.53
CA THR A 87 -3.41 5.97 14.95
C THR A 87 -3.49 4.53 15.49
N GLU A 88 -4.53 3.78 15.14
CA GLU A 88 -4.69 2.37 15.52
C GLU A 88 -3.54 1.52 14.97
N VAL A 89 -3.27 1.62 13.68
CA VAL A 89 -2.24 0.82 12.99
C VAL A 89 -0.85 1.05 13.59
N VAL A 90 -0.49 2.30 13.87
CA VAL A 90 0.80 2.61 14.48
C VAL A 90 0.87 2.11 15.93
N ALA A 91 -0.20 2.30 16.72
CA ALA A 91 -0.26 1.84 18.12
C ALA A 91 -0.23 0.31 18.23
N ASP A 92 -0.85 -0.39 17.29
CA ASP A 92 -0.89 -1.86 17.25
C ASP A 92 0.41 -2.50 16.71
N GLY A 93 1.41 -1.68 16.34
CA GLY A 93 2.75 -2.12 15.96
C GLY A 93 2.78 -2.93 14.66
N TYR A 94 2.06 -2.53 13.63
CA TYR A 94 2.19 -3.13 12.31
C TYR A 94 3.59 -2.90 11.73
N ASP A 95 4.13 -3.91 11.06
CA ASP A 95 5.47 -3.89 10.45
C ASP A 95 5.52 -3.09 9.15
N ALA A 96 4.39 -3.00 8.45
CA ALA A 96 4.24 -2.22 7.23
C ALA A 96 2.78 -1.78 7.03
N ILE A 97 2.59 -0.68 6.30
CA ILE A 97 1.29 -0.14 5.94
C ILE A 97 1.22 -0.02 4.42
N ILE A 98 0.16 -0.56 3.82
CA ILE A 98 -0.09 -0.46 2.38
C ILE A 98 -1.37 0.36 2.16
N PRO A 99 -1.26 1.68 2.02
CA PRO A 99 -2.40 2.50 1.68
C PRO A 99 -2.73 2.41 0.18
N ILE A 100 -4.01 2.40 -0.13
CA ILE A 100 -4.54 2.39 -1.49
C ILE A 100 -5.29 3.69 -1.73
N ALA A 101 -4.87 4.46 -2.72
CA ALA A 101 -5.29 5.79 -3.12
C ALA A 101 -4.70 6.96 -2.29
N THR A 102 -4.80 8.16 -2.83
CA THR A 102 -4.00 9.32 -2.44
C THR A 102 -4.24 9.78 -1.01
N LEU A 103 -5.49 9.98 -0.60
CA LEU A 103 -5.81 10.44 0.75
C LEU A 103 -5.40 9.42 1.82
N ALA A 104 -5.60 8.13 1.55
CA ALA A 104 -5.15 7.07 2.45
C ALA A 104 -3.62 7.09 2.60
N ALA A 105 -2.88 7.27 1.50
CA ALA A 105 -1.42 7.34 1.53
C ALA A 105 -0.92 8.56 2.33
N GLN A 106 -1.53 9.72 2.15
CA GLN A 106 -1.19 10.94 2.90
C GLN A 106 -1.43 10.78 4.40
N CYS A 107 -2.60 10.25 4.79
CA CYS A 107 -2.94 10.02 6.20
C CYS A 107 -2.01 8.99 6.86
N MET A 108 -1.71 7.88 6.16
CA MET A 108 -0.83 6.82 6.69
C MET A 108 0.63 7.30 6.79
N THR A 109 1.11 8.08 5.82
CA THR A 109 2.44 8.69 5.87
C THR A 109 2.59 9.61 7.07
N THR A 110 1.59 10.45 7.33
CA THR A 110 1.57 11.32 8.50
C THR A 110 1.52 10.52 9.81
N ALA A 111 0.67 9.50 9.89
CA ALA A 111 0.57 8.66 11.09
C ALA A 111 1.88 7.92 11.42
N ALA A 112 2.61 7.47 10.40
CA ALA A 112 3.87 6.74 10.55
C ALA A 112 5.10 7.63 10.79
N GLU A 113 4.97 8.94 10.81
CA GLU A 113 6.10 9.87 10.88
C GLU A 113 7.00 9.63 12.10
N SER A 114 6.43 9.39 13.26
CA SER A 114 7.19 9.19 14.50
C SER A 114 7.84 7.83 14.63
N THR A 115 7.22 6.79 14.05
CA THR A 115 7.68 5.40 14.13
C THR A 115 8.53 4.97 12.94
N LYS A 116 8.45 5.72 11.83
CA LYS A 116 9.06 5.37 10.56
C LYS A 116 8.61 3.99 10.05
N THR A 117 7.40 3.59 10.42
CA THR A 117 6.81 2.36 9.89
C THR A 117 6.75 2.45 8.36
N PRO A 118 7.28 1.47 7.64
CA PRO A 118 7.27 1.48 6.18
C PRO A 118 5.86 1.67 5.60
N VAL A 119 5.72 2.64 4.71
CA VAL A 119 4.49 2.91 3.96
C VAL A 119 4.74 2.62 2.48
N ILE A 120 4.00 1.67 1.92
CA ILE A 120 4.10 1.25 0.53
C ILE A 120 2.78 1.55 -0.17
N TYR A 121 2.67 2.69 -0.82
CA TYR A 121 1.42 3.11 -1.46
C TYR A 121 1.13 2.40 -2.78
N ALA A 122 -0.15 2.28 -3.12
CA ALA A 122 -0.66 1.84 -4.42
C ALA A 122 -1.76 2.78 -4.93
N ALA A 123 -1.97 2.83 -6.25
CA ALA A 123 -2.97 3.67 -6.91
C ALA A 123 -2.79 5.17 -6.65
N ILE A 124 -1.56 5.67 -6.78
CA ILE A 124 -1.23 7.10 -6.65
C ILE A 124 -0.85 7.64 -8.02
N SER A 125 -1.66 8.54 -8.56
CA SER A 125 -1.44 9.10 -9.90
C SER A 125 -0.24 10.04 -9.95
N ASP A 126 -0.03 10.85 -8.91
CA ASP A 126 1.08 11.80 -8.81
C ASP A 126 1.62 11.84 -7.37
N PRO A 127 2.61 11.01 -7.04
CA PRO A 127 3.20 11.00 -5.70
C PRO A 127 3.85 12.32 -5.30
N ALA A 128 4.41 13.08 -6.26
CA ALA A 128 5.04 14.36 -5.97
C ALA A 128 4.01 15.43 -5.61
N ALA A 129 2.90 15.52 -6.37
CA ALA A 129 1.80 16.43 -6.04
C ALA A 129 1.06 16.04 -4.75
N ALA A 130 1.19 14.79 -4.32
CA ALA A 130 0.62 14.28 -3.07
C ALA A 130 1.55 14.41 -1.86
N ASP A 131 2.74 15.02 -2.01
CA ASP A 131 3.77 15.14 -0.97
C ASP A 131 4.25 13.77 -0.41
N LEU A 132 4.37 12.76 -1.29
CA LEU A 132 4.76 11.39 -0.94
C LEU A 132 6.17 11.02 -1.41
N THR A 133 6.94 11.98 -1.91
CA THR A 133 8.31 11.78 -2.38
C THR A 133 9.33 12.27 -1.36
N ASP A 134 10.57 11.76 -1.48
CA ASP A 134 11.72 12.17 -0.64
C ASP A 134 11.51 11.93 0.88
N ILE A 135 10.70 10.92 1.22
CA ILE A 135 10.43 10.48 2.59
C ILE A 135 11.04 9.07 2.76
N ASP A 136 11.99 8.94 3.68
CA ASP A 136 12.83 7.74 3.83
C ASP A 136 12.09 6.44 4.17
N TYR A 137 10.89 6.52 4.75
CA TYR A 137 10.04 5.36 5.09
C TYR A 137 8.87 5.16 4.12
N VAL A 138 8.79 5.93 3.02
CA VAL A 138 7.69 5.89 2.05
C VAL A 138 8.19 5.48 0.67
N THR A 139 7.51 4.52 0.06
CA THR A 139 7.70 4.12 -1.34
C THR A 139 6.37 3.61 -1.90
N GLY A 140 6.34 3.22 -3.16
CA GLY A 140 5.13 2.64 -3.74
C GLY A 140 5.14 2.59 -5.25
N THR A 141 3.96 2.34 -5.81
CA THR A 141 3.73 2.29 -7.25
C THR A 141 2.79 3.40 -7.68
N SER A 142 3.18 4.15 -8.71
CA SER A 142 2.31 5.17 -9.30
C SER A 142 1.58 4.63 -10.54
N ASP A 143 0.39 5.17 -10.76
CA ASP A 143 -0.45 4.91 -11.92
C ASP A 143 -0.75 6.20 -12.69
N ALA A 144 0.29 6.96 -12.97
CA ALA A 144 0.20 8.25 -13.65
C ALA A 144 -0.64 8.19 -14.94
N LEU A 145 -1.57 9.12 -15.09
CA LEU A 145 -2.39 9.23 -16.28
C LEU A 145 -1.55 9.80 -17.43
N ASN A 146 -1.67 9.21 -18.62
CA ASN A 146 -1.16 9.81 -19.85
C ASN A 146 -2.23 10.74 -20.44
N THR A 147 -2.36 11.95 -19.88
CA THR A 147 -3.37 12.93 -20.26
C THR A 147 -3.31 13.25 -21.73
N GLN A 148 -2.11 13.39 -22.30
CA GLN A 148 -1.95 13.66 -23.73
C GLN A 148 -2.55 12.54 -24.60
N SER A 149 -2.26 11.28 -24.31
CA SER A 149 -2.82 10.16 -25.05
C SER A 149 -4.33 10.05 -24.91
N ILE A 150 -4.87 10.38 -23.76
CA ILE A 150 -6.32 10.40 -23.51
C ILE A 150 -6.97 11.49 -24.39
N MET A 151 -6.39 12.69 -24.41
CA MET A 151 -6.88 13.79 -25.23
C MET A 151 -6.74 13.50 -26.72
N ASP A 152 -5.61 12.93 -27.16
CA ASP A 152 -5.40 12.53 -28.55
C ASP A 152 -6.44 11.51 -29.01
N MET A 153 -6.75 10.53 -28.18
CA MET A 153 -7.78 9.52 -28.46
C MET A 153 -9.18 10.16 -28.56
N MET A 154 -9.52 11.09 -27.68
CA MET A 154 -10.79 11.80 -27.72
C MET A 154 -10.97 12.56 -29.05
N PHE A 155 -9.95 13.31 -29.49
CA PHE A 155 -9.98 14.01 -30.77
C PHE A 155 -9.89 13.10 -31.99
N ALA A 156 -9.26 11.93 -31.87
CA ALA A 156 -9.28 10.93 -32.95
C ALA A 156 -10.68 10.33 -33.17
N VAL A 157 -11.43 10.11 -32.08
CA VAL A 157 -12.80 9.58 -32.15
C VAL A 157 -13.79 10.66 -32.59
N GLN A 158 -13.59 11.91 -32.17
CA GLN A 158 -14.47 13.03 -32.45
C GLN A 158 -13.65 14.28 -32.85
N PRO A 159 -13.26 14.39 -34.14
CA PRO A 159 -12.36 15.46 -34.61
C PRO A 159 -12.95 16.86 -34.55
N ASP A 160 -14.28 16.99 -34.58
CA ASP A 160 -14.99 18.28 -34.70
C ASP A 160 -15.32 18.90 -33.32
N ILE A 161 -14.67 18.49 -32.26
CA ILE A 161 -14.88 19.06 -30.91
C ILE A 161 -14.48 20.53 -30.91
N GLN A 162 -15.41 21.40 -30.50
CA GLN A 162 -15.18 22.84 -30.37
C GLN A 162 -15.01 23.27 -28.91
N THR A 163 -15.62 22.53 -27.97
CA THR A 163 -15.58 22.83 -26.54
C THR A 163 -15.50 21.57 -25.72
N VAL A 164 -14.64 21.54 -24.72
CA VAL A 164 -14.45 20.42 -23.81
C VAL A 164 -14.94 20.80 -22.40
N GLY A 165 -15.69 19.91 -21.77
CA GLY A 165 -16.04 20.04 -20.35
C GLY A 165 -14.98 19.36 -19.48
N LEU A 166 -14.42 20.08 -18.51
CA LEU A 166 -13.52 19.54 -17.49
C LEU A 166 -14.28 19.46 -16.17
N LEU A 167 -14.54 18.24 -15.72
CA LEU A 167 -15.24 17.97 -14.47
C LEU A 167 -14.27 17.29 -13.49
N TYR A 168 -14.10 17.84 -12.31
CA TYR A 168 -13.21 17.28 -11.30
C TYR A 168 -13.62 17.71 -9.88
N SER A 169 -13.03 17.06 -8.86
CA SER A 169 -13.24 17.39 -7.45
C SER A 169 -12.10 18.27 -6.93
N ASN A 170 -12.46 19.37 -6.26
CA ASN A 170 -11.50 20.22 -5.55
C ASN A 170 -10.92 19.55 -4.29
N SER A 171 -11.60 18.55 -3.76
CA SER A 171 -11.15 17.81 -2.57
C SER A 171 -10.18 16.67 -2.88
N GLU A 172 -9.97 16.38 -4.16
CA GLU A 172 -9.08 15.30 -4.63
C GLU A 172 -7.77 15.88 -5.16
N ALA A 173 -6.69 15.75 -4.39
CA ALA A 173 -5.37 16.26 -4.76
C ALA A 173 -4.86 15.67 -6.10
N ASN A 174 -5.22 14.43 -6.42
CA ASN A 174 -4.88 13.75 -7.66
C ASN A 174 -5.55 14.34 -8.92
N SER A 175 -6.53 15.25 -8.78
CA SER A 175 -7.12 15.98 -9.91
C SER A 175 -6.21 17.09 -10.45
N THR A 176 -5.31 17.62 -9.65
CA THR A 176 -4.55 18.85 -9.96
C THR A 176 -3.71 18.71 -11.22
N THR A 177 -2.85 17.71 -11.29
CA THR A 177 -1.94 17.51 -12.43
C THR A 177 -2.69 17.17 -13.72
N PRO A 178 -3.60 16.17 -13.78
CA PRO A 178 -4.32 15.85 -15.00
C PRO A 178 -5.15 17.00 -15.55
N ILE A 179 -5.77 17.80 -14.70
CA ILE A 179 -6.56 18.96 -15.15
C ILE A 179 -5.66 20.07 -15.71
N ALA A 180 -4.53 20.35 -15.08
CA ALA A 180 -3.55 21.31 -15.60
C ALA A 180 -3.01 20.88 -16.98
N GLU A 181 -2.68 19.60 -17.14
CA GLU A 181 -2.22 19.04 -18.40
C GLU A 181 -3.29 19.09 -19.49
N ALA A 182 -4.56 18.77 -19.15
CA ALA A 182 -5.67 18.86 -20.08
C ALA A 182 -5.90 20.28 -20.57
N LYS A 183 -5.85 21.28 -19.67
CA LYS A 183 -5.92 22.70 -20.05
C LYS A 183 -4.80 23.10 -20.97
N ALA A 184 -3.55 22.75 -20.64
CA ALA A 184 -2.39 23.07 -21.48
C ALA A 184 -2.51 22.45 -22.88
N TYR A 185 -3.01 21.22 -22.98
CA TYR A 185 -3.28 20.54 -24.25
C TYR A 185 -4.33 21.28 -25.08
N LEU A 186 -5.45 21.68 -24.46
CA LEU A 186 -6.56 22.38 -25.12
C LEU A 186 -6.14 23.77 -25.55
N ASP A 187 -5.41 24.50 -24.71
CA ASP A 187 -4.86 25.82 -25.04
C ASP A 187 -3.92 25.77 -26.26
N ALA A 188 -3.05 24.76 -26.30
CA ALA A 188 -2.13 24.54 -27.43
C ALA A 188 -2.86 24.24 -28.74
N LYS A 189 -4.04 23.63 -28.69
CA LYS A 189 -4.89 23.33 -29.84
C LYS A 189 -5.88 24.48 -30.17
N GLY A 190 -6.01 25.49 -29.32
CA GLY A 190 -6.98 26.56 -29.47
C GLY A 190 -8.43 26.10 -29.27
N ILE A 191 -8.64 25.03 -28.50
CA ILE A 191 -9.97 24.48 -28.18
C ILE A 191 -10.49 25.08 -26.88
N ALA A 192 -11.72 25.60 -26.94
CA ALA A 192 -12.37 26.14 -25.73
C ALA A 192 -12.70 25.05 -24.72
N TYR A 193 -12.69 25.40 -23.44
CA TYR A 193 -13.13 24.50 -22.37
C TYR A 193 -13.92 25.23 -21.29
N VAL A 194 -14.75 24.46 -20.59
CA VAL A 194 -15.56 24.91 -19.46
C VAL A 194 -15.25 24.01 -18.26
N GLU A 195 -14.93 24.63 -17.14
CA GLU A 195 -14.65 23.91 -15.90
C GLU A 195 -15.90 23.84 -15.00
N LYS A 196 -16.11 22.67 -14.43
CA LYS A 196 -17.07 22.47 -13.33
C LYS A 196 -16.40 21.61 -12.26
N THR A 197 -16.59 22.02 -11.02
CA THR A 197 -16.07 21.31 -9.87
C THR A 197 -17.20 20.80 -9.00
N GLY A 198 -17.01 19.61 -8.42
CA GLY A 198 -17.84 19.06 -7.37
C GLY A 198 -17.03 19.01 -6.08
N ASN A 199 -17.69 19.26 -4.96
CA ASN A 199 -17.16 18.91 -3.66
C ASN A 199 -17.91 17.67 -3.24
N THR A 200 -17.23 16.51 -3.29
CA THR A 200 -17.80 15.28 -2.74
C THR A 200 -17.46 15.24 -1.26
N ASN A 201 -18.46 15.27 -0.44
CA ASN A 201 -18.39 14.76 0.91
C ASN A 201 -18.92 13.34 0.89
#